data_bbdf20815271bb46f65fe92668ddb15a
#
_entry.id   bbdf20815271bb46f65fe92668ddb15a
#
_cell.length_a   1.000
_cell.length_b   1.000
_cell.length_c   1.000
_cell.angle_alpha   90.00
_cell.angle_beta   90.00
_cell.angle_gamma   90.00
#
_symmetry.space_group_name_H-M   'P 1'
#
loop_
_entity.id
_entity.type
_entity.pdbx_description
1 polymer ?
#
loop_
_entity_poly.entity_id
_entity_poly.type
_entity_poly.pdbx_seq_one_letter_code
_entity_poly.pdbx_strand_id
1 'polypeptide(L)'
;MKNLFDIVFMGRNSYHPNGIYIDRPNGTDNHLFLFIKSKCRLLVNGELTDITEPCFILYDLYAHQLYYSENEAYSDDWIHFCYDNSHSFFADLDIPFNIPMFIMGTKDISNMIADLNTEYLQSGPHHSEIMDMKLRTLFYKFSDIYHTESSFSDKLNRYRQTFNDVRNKIYDYGSFDKSCSVGDIASELNLSTSYFQHIYKELFGVSVMQDIIKSRIDYACYLLQNNYDSITDIAFRCGYENKEHFTRQFKLVTGYTPKKYREISGNVM
;
A
#
# COMPACT_ATOMS: atom_id res chain seq x y z
N MET A 1 -3.64 21.33 17.35
CA MET A 1 -4.81 20.45 17.09
C MET A 1 -4.71 19.35 18.14
N LYS A 2 -5.81 18.90 18.77
CA LYS A 2 -5.74 17.78 19.72
C LYS A 2 -5.48 16.50 18.91
N ASN A 3 -4.55 15.66 19.37
CA ASN A 3 -4.28 14.38 18.74
C ASN A 3 -5.51 13.47 18.86
N LEU A 4 -5.76 12.68 17.82
CA LEU A 4 -6.77 11.62 17.85
C LEU A 4 -6.19 10.35 18.50
N PHE A 5 -4.91 10.11 18.25
CA PHE A 5 -4.16 8.97 18.74
C PHE A 5 -2.92 9.40 19.52
N ASP A 6 -2.67 8.69 20.61
CA ASP A 6 -1.40 8.77 21.36
C ASP A 6 -0.82 7.35 21.45
N ILE A 7 0.35 7.11 20.87
CA ILE A 7 1.01 5.82 20.96
C ILE A 7 1.63 5.66 22.34
N VAL A 8 1.24 4.58 23.02
CA VAL A 8 1.73 4.25 24.36
C VAL A 8 3.07 3.52 24.26
N PHE A 9 3.11 2.47 23.46
CA PHE A 9 4.32 1.71 23.14
C PHE A 9 4.07 0.84 21.90
N MET A 10 5.15 0.47 21.23
CA MET A 10 5.06 -0.39 20.04
C MET A 10 6.30 -1.25 19.89
N GLY A 11 6.16 -2.35 19.16
CA GLY A 11 7.26 -3.22 18.79
C GLY A 11 7.10 -3.73 17.37
N ARG A 12 8.25 -4.00 16.75
CA ARG A 12 8.32 -4.50 15.38
C ARG A 12 9.21 -5.72 15.29
N ASN A 13 8.79 -6.72 14.50
CA ASN A 13 9.51 -7.98 14.33
C ASN A 13 9.87 -8.61 15.67
N SER A 14 8.96 -8.55 16.65
CA SER A 14 9.11 -9.32 17.87
C SER A 14 9.25 -10.79 17.49
N TYR A 15 10.25 -11.47 18.01
CA TYR A 15 10.54 -12.85 17.62
C TYR A 15 10.74 -13.74 18.84
N HIS A 16 9.97 -14.81 18.88
CA HIS A 16 9.95 -15.79 19.96
C HIS A 16 10.25 -17.19 19.39
N PRO A 17 11.51 -17.66 19.48
CA PRO A 17 11.93 -18.91 18.81
C PRO A 17 11.24 -20.18 19.32
N ASN A 18 10.75 -20.17 20.56
CA ASN A 18 10.10 -21.30 21.20
C ASN A 18 8.58 -21.12 21.37
N GLY A 19 8.00 -20.15 20.65
CA GLY A 19 6.60 -19.78 20.78
C GLY A 19 6.36 -18.66 21.80
N ILE A 20 5.09 -18.29 21.93
CA ILE A 20 4.60 -17.26 22.84
C ILE A 20 3.31 -17.72 23.50
N TYR A 21 3.05 -17.25 24.70
CA TYR A 21 1.75 -17.39 25.35
C TYR A 21 1.34 -16.05 25.95
N ILE A 22 0.29 -15.46 25.40
CA ILE A 22 -0.33 -14.24 25.89
C ILE A 22 -1.75 -14.56 26.29
N ASP A 23 -2.07 -14.34 27.56
CA ASP A 23 -3.42 -14.42 28.10
C ASP A 23 -3.67 -13.20 28.99
N ARG A 24 -4.52 -12.30 28.52
CA ARG A 24 -4.96 -11.09 29.23
C ARG A 24 -6.48 -11.06 29.29
N PRO A 25 -7.09 -11.75 30.26
CA PRO A 25 -8.56 -11.90 30.33
C PRO A 25 -9.32 -10.56 30.41
N ASN A 26 -8.69 -9.54 31.03
CA ASN A 26 -9.26 -8.20 31.16
C ASN A 26 -8.65 -7.21 30.13
N GLY A 27 -7.97 -7.71 29.11
CA GLY A 27 -7.31 -6.88 28.09
C GLY A 27 -6.28 -5.90 28.66
N THR A 28 -6.24 -4.74 28.01
CA THR A 28 -5.40 -3.59 28.43
C THR A 28 -6.26 -2.32 28.48
N ASP A 29 -5.78 -1.29 29.15
CA ASP A 29 -6.40 0.04 29.25
C ASP A 29 -6.14 0.93 28.02
N ASN A 30 -5.64 0.34 26.96
CA ASN A 30 -5.37 0.94 25.67
C ASN A 30 -5.71 -0.02 24.54
N HIS A 31 -5.89 0.50 23.33
CA HIS A 31 -6.14 -0.31 22.15
C HIS A 31 -4.84 -0.99 21.68
N LEU A 32 -4.98 -2.16 21.05
CA LEU A 32 -3.85 -2.87 20.46
C LEU A 32 -4.13 -3.17 18.99
N PHE A 33 -3.31 -2.64 18.09
CA PHE A 33 -3.24 -3.10 16.71
C PHE A 33 -2.09 -4.10 16.59
N LEU A 34 -2.44 -5.35 16.31
CA LEU A 34 -1.51 -6.49 16.26
C LEU A 34 -1.46 -7.07 14.86
N PHE A 35 -0.27 -7.21 14.30
CA PHE A 35 0.00 -7.96 13.07
C PHE A 35 0.70 -9.28 13.41
N ILE A 36 -0.04 -10.36 13.40
CA ILE A 36 0.46 -11.72 13.59
C ILE A 36 1.04 -12.22 12.26
N LYS A 37 2.33 -12.58 12.25
CA LYS A 37 3.06 -13.01 11.04
C LYS A 37 3.26 -14.51 10.97
N SER A 38 3.00 -15.21 12.07
CA SER A 38 3.25 -16.64 12.25
C SER A 38 1.96 -17.39 12.55
N LYS A 39 1.98 -18.70 12.37
CA LYS A 39 0.87 -19.55 12.84
C LYS A 39 0.72 -19.46 14.35
N CYS A 40 -0.52 -19.41 14.81
CA CYS A 40 -0.83 -19.41 16.25
C CYS A 40 -2.27 -19.87 16.48
N ARG A 41 -2.64 -20.03 17.74
CA ARG A 41 -4.02 -20.13 18.19
C ARG A 41 -4.47 -18.79 18.77
N LEU A 42 -5.65 -18.35 18.40
CA LEU A 42 -6.22 -17.07 18.76
C LEU A 42 -7.64 -17.26 19.28
N LEU A 43 -7.99 -16.61 20.39
CA LEU A 43 -9.36 -16.55 20.89
C LEU A 43 -10.18 -15.56 20.02
N VAL A 44 -11.20 -16.09 19.35
CA VAL A 44 -12.11 -15.32 18.51
C VAL A 44 -13.55 -15.63 18.93
N ASN A 45 -14.33 -14.64 19.35
CA ASN A 45 -15.71 -14.80 19.79
C ASN A 45 -15.91 -15.91 20.87
N GLY A 46 -14.94 -16.08 21.76
CA GLY A 46 -14.97 -17.08 22.84
C GLY A 46 -14.50 -18.47 22.44
N GLU A 47 -14.09 -18.69 21.19
CA GLU A 47 -13.56 -19.98 20.69
C GLU A 47 -12.10 -19.85 20.25
N LEU A 48 -11.28 -20.88 20.56
CA LEU A 48 -9.91 -20.95 20.09
C LEU A 48 -9.88 -21.38 18.62
N THR A 49 -9.33 -20.50 17.79
CA THR A 49 -9.24 -20.67 16.33
C THR A 49 -7.78 -20.81 15.90
N ASP A 50 -7.48 -21.77 15.03
CA ASP A 50 -6.18 -21.93 14.43
C ASP A 50 -5.95 -20.89 13.33
N ILE A 51 -4.94 -20.04 13.49
CA ILE A 51 -4.50 -19.05 12.53
C ILE A 51 -3.32 -19.62 11.75
N THR A 52 -3.51 -19.84 10.45
CA THR A 52 -2.51 -20.45 9.56
C THR A 52 -1.85 -19.46 8.60
N GLU A 53 -2.45 -18.28 8.45
CA GLU A 53 -1.98 -17.21 7.57
C GLU A 53 -1.78 -15.92 8.37
N PRO A 54 -0.89 -15.02 7.92
CA PRO A 54 -0.71 -13.72 8.57
C PRO A 54 -2.03 -12.93 8.64
N CYS A 55 -2.33 -12.37 9.81
CA CYS A 55 -3.54 -11.59 10.02
C CYS A 55 -3.30 -10.38 10.91
N PHE A 56 -4.17 -9.40 10.77
CA PHE A 56 -4.24 -8.25 11.66
C PHE A 56 -5.43 -8.41 12.61
N ILE A 57 -5.28 -7.87 13.81
CA ILE A 57 -6.40 -7.75 14.76
C ILE A 57 -6.30 -6.41 15.49
N LEU A 58 -7.43 -5.73 15.62
CA LEU A 58 -7.57 -4.51 16.39
C LEU A 58 -8.34 -4.84 17.66
N TYR A 59 -7.66 -4.88 18.79
CA TYR A 59 -8.30 -5.11 20.09
C TYR A 59 -8.83 -3.81 20.67
N ASP A 60 -10.09 -3.86 21.11
CA ASP A 60 -10.71 -2.81 21.89
C ASP A 60 -10.21 -2.80 23.34
N LEU A 61 -10.52 -1.72 24.06
CA LEU A 61 -10.23 -1.58 25.49
C LEU A 61 -10.80 -2.77 26.28
N TYR A 62 -10.00 -3.31 27.19
CA TYR A 62 -10.40 -4.40 28.08
C TYR A 62 -10.88 -5.70 27.40
N ALA A 63 -10.74 -5.81 26.08
CA ALA A 63 -11.05 -7.04 25.36
C ALA A 63 -10.10 -8.17 25.73
N HIS A 64 -10.60 -9.39 25.96
CA HIS A 64 -9.77 -10.55 26.25
C HIS A 64 -8.80 -10.82 25.10
N GLN A 65 -7.50 -10.76 25.39
CA GLN A 65 -6.42 -11.05 24.43
C GLN A 65 -5.81 -12.40 24.79
N LEU A 66 -6.19 -13.46 24.06
CA LEU A 66 -5.58 -14.78 24.21
C LEU A 66 -5.07 -15.25 22.87
N TYR A 67 -3.76 -15.34 22.72
CA TYR A 67 -3.11 -15.95 21.58
C TYR A 67 -1.80 -16.60 21.98
N TYR A 68 -1.49 -17.72 21.34
CA TYR A 68 -0.29 -18.48 21.65
C TYR A 68 0.19 -19.35 20.50
N SER A 69 1.49 -19.68 20.53
CA SER A 69 2.14 -20.65 19.67
C SER A 69 3.00 -21.53 20.57
N GLU A 70 2.82 -22.84 20.49
CA GLU A 70 3.56 -23.80 21.30
C GLU A 70 4.64 -24.47 20.46
N ASN A 71 5.90 -24.39 20.90
CA ASN A 71 7.06 -25.04 20.28
C ASN A 71 7.32 -24.68 18.80
N GLU A 72 6.66 -23.64 18.28
CA GLU A 72 6.89 -23.09 16.94
C GLU A 72 7.30 -21.63 17.06
N ALA A 73 8.22 -21.20 16.21
CA ALA A 73 8.67 -19.81 16.20
C ALA A 73 7.50 -18.87 15.90
N TYR A 74 7.40 -17.80 16.68
CA TYR A 74 6.36 -16.79 16.55
C TYR A 74 6.96 -15.42 16.28
N SER A 75 6.28 -14.63 15.46
CA SER A 75 6.70 -13.25 15.16
C SER A 75 5.48 -12.37 14.93
N ASP A 76 5.55 -11.15 15.44
CA ASP A 76 4.52 -10.11 15.29
C ASP A 76 5.09 -8.70 15.18
N ASP A 77 4.20 -7.75 14.80
CA ASP A 77 4.33 -6.32 15.06
C ASP A 77 3.12 -5.88 15.88
N TRP A 78 3.31 -4.97 16.82
CA TRP A 78 2.23 -4.51 17.68
C TRP A 78 2.37 -3.03 18.02
N ILE A 79 1.21 -2.35 18.13
CA ILE A 79 1.09 -0.95 18.47
C ILE A 79 0.02 -0.80 19.54
N HIS A 80 0.40 -0.42 20.74
CA HIS A 80 -0.51 -0.02 21.80
C HIS A 80 -0.73 1.50 21.73
N PHE A 81 -1.99 1.94 21.71
CA PHE A 81 -2.33 3.34 21.57
C PHE A 81 -3.61 3.72 22.32
N CYS A 82 -3.69 4.97 22.76
CA CYS A 82 -4.92 5.57 23.21
C CYS A 82 -5.63 6.25 22.04
N TYR A 83 -6.95 6.17 22.02
CA TYR A 83 -7.81 6.75 21.00
C TYR A 83 -8.88 7.62 21.66
N ASP A 84 -9.07 8.83 21.14
CA ASP A 84 -10.15 9.71 21.62
C ASP A 84 -11.51 9.24 21.08
N ASN A 85 -12.21 8.41 21.87
CA ASN A 85 -13.50 7.83 21.53
C ASN A 85 -14.65 8.85 21.31
N SER A 86 -14.39 10.15 21.47
CA SER A 86 -15.35 11.19 21.07
C SER A 86 -15.57 11.27 19.56
N HIS A 87 -14.73 10.57 18.79
CA HIS A 87 -14.78 10.48 17.34
C HIS A 87 -15.20 9.07 16.87
N SER A 88 -15.93 9.00 15.76
CA SER A 88 -16.39 7.73 15.13
C SER A 88 -15.33 7.10 14.21
N PHE A 89 -14.05 7.44 14.34
CA PHE A 89 -12.99 7.13 13.38
C PHE A 89 -12.98 5.67 12.90
N PHE A 90 -12.97 4.68 13.80
CA PHE A 90 -12.96 3.28 13.42
C PHE A 90 -14.31 2.81 12.85
N ALA A 91 -15.43 3.37 13.32
CA ALA A 91 -16.74 3.11 12.77
C ALA A 91 -16.87 3.68 11.35
N ASP A 92 -16.33 4.88 11.11
CA ASP A 92 -16.33 5.51 9.78
C ASP A 92 -15.44 4.75 8.77
N LEU A 93 -14.41 4.06 9.25
CA LEU A 93 -13.53 3.20 8.46
C LEU A 93 -14.04 1.78 8.31
N ASP A 94 -15.12 1.42 9.02
CA ASP A 94 -15.67 0.05 9.07
C ASP A 94 -14.60 -1.02 9.36
N ILE A 95 -13.70 -0.70 10.32
CA ILE A 95 -12.67 -1.63 10.81
C ILE A 95 -13.23 -2.32 12.05
N PRO A 96 -13.41 -3.66 12.02
CA PRO A 96 -13.96 -4.38 13.17
C PRO A 96 -12.96 -4.50 14.31
N PHE A 97 -13.46 -4.45 15.55
CA PHE A 97 -12.68 -4.80 16.74
C PHE A 97 -12.76 -6.28 17.08
N ASN A 98 -11.69 -6.82 17.64
CA ASN A 98 -11.59 -8.17 18.22
C ASN A 98 -11.81 -9.32 17.23
N ILE A 99 -11.70 -9.04 15.93
CA ILE A 99 -11.86 -10.00 14.84
C ILE A 99 -10.59 -10.02 13.99
N PRO A 100 -10.02 -11.22 13.70
CA PRO A 100 -8.87 -11.30 12.81
C PRO A 100 -9.25 -10.89 11.38
N MET A 101 -8.44 -10.03 10.79
CA MET A 101 -8.59 -9.50 9.44
C MET A 101 -7.44 -10.00 8.58
N PHE A 102 -7.78 -10.70 7.50
CA PHE A 102 -6.82 -11.23 6.55
C PHE A 102 -6.74 -10.31 5.34
N ILE A 103 -5.55 -9.81 5.04
CA ILE A 103 -5.30 -8.98 3.86
C ILE A 103 -4.04 -9.47 3.14
N MET A 104 -4.03 -9.40 1.80
CA MET A 104 -2.86 -9.78 1.00
C MET A 104 -1.82 -8.66 0.91
N GLY A 105 -2.24 -7.41 1.06
CA GLY A 105 -1.38 -6.20 1.06
C GLY A 105 -0.53 -6.01 2.32
N THR A 106 -0.14 -7.09 3.01
CA THR A 106 0.60 -7.05 4.29
C THR A 106 1.91 -6.27 4.19
N LYS A 107 2.59 -6.29 3.03
CA LYS A 107 3.86 -5.59 2.82
C LYS A 107 3.74 -4.08 2.95
N ASP A 108 2.67 -3.49 2.41
CA ASP A 108 2.45 -2.05 2.48
C ASP A 108 2.22 -1.62 3.93
N ILE A 109 1.38 -2.34 4.66
CA ILE A 109 1.11 -2.08 6.08
C ILE A 109 2.39 -2.31 6.92
N SER A 110 3.16 -3.37 6.66
CA SER A 110 4.44 -3.62 7.35
C SER A 110 5.46 -2.50 7.13
N ASN A 111 5.51 -1.93 5.91
CA ASN A 111 6.38 -0.78 5.63
C ASN A 111 5.93 0.47 6.40
N MET A 112 4.62 0.71 6.50
CA MET A 112 4.08 1.82 7.28
C MET A 112 4.34 1.64 8.78
N ILE A 113 4.21 0.43 9.31
CA ILE A 113 4.59 0.12 10.71
C ILE A 113 6.09 0.34 10.92
N ALA A 114 6.94 -0.01 9.93
CA ALA A 114 8.37 0.23 9.99
C ALA A 114 8.71 1.72 10.04
N ASP A 115 8.05 2.52 9.22
CA ASP A 115 8.22 3.97 9.17
C ASP A 115 7.71 4.63 10.47
N LEU A 116 6.58 4.16 10.99
CA LEU A 116 6.05 4.60 12.29
C LEU A 116 7.01 4.26 13.44
N ASN A 117 7.58 3.05 13.45
CA ASN A 117 8.57 2.65 14.46
C ASN A 117 9.87 3.47 14.37
N THR A 118 10.27 3.86 13.16
CA THR A 118 11.43 4.74 12.99
C THR A 118 11.18 6.11 13.62
N GLU A 119 10.00 6.68 13.40
CA GLU A 119 9.60 7.95 14.02
C GLU A 119 9.46 7.81 15.55
N TYR A 120 8.87 6.71 16.04
CA TYR A 120 8.68 6.46 17.47
C TYR A 120 10.00 6.50 18.26
N LEU A 121 11.11 6.09 17.65
CA LEU A 121 12.45 6.12 18.25
C LEU A 121 13.13 7.50 18.16
N GLN A 122 12.51 8.48 17.52
CA GLN A 122 13.02 9.84 17.39
C GLN A 122 12.37 10.77 18.42
N SER A 123 12.88 11.97 18.52
CA SER A 123 12.30 13.02 19.34
C SER A 123 12.42 14.37 18.62
N GLY A 124 11.35 15.15 18.63
CA GLY A 124 11.32 16.44 17.98
C GLY A 124 10.15 17.28 18.47
N PRO A 125 10.11 18.58 18.16
CA PRO A 125 9.07 19.48 18.65
C PRO A 125 7.66 19.13 18.13
N HIS A 126 7.56 18.37 17.04
CA HIS A 126 6.30 17.94 16.41
C HIS A 126 6.14 16.42 16.42
N HIS A 127 6.90 15.70 17.25
CA HIS A 127 6.90 14.24 17.30
C HIS A 127 5.49 13.67 17.52
N SER A 128 4.76 14.20 18.50
CA SER A 128 3.41 13.73 18.83
C SER A 128 2.42 13.91 17.68
N GLU A 129 2.46 15.05 16.99
CA GLU A 129 1.60 15.31 15.83
C GLU A 129 1.96 14.44 14.64
N ILE A 130 3.26 14.20 14.41
CA ILE A 130 3.73 13.31 13.35
C ILE A 130 3.27 11.88 13.60
N MET A 131 3.38 11.39 14.84
CA MET A 131 2.93 10.05 15.24
C MET A 131 1.42 9.89 15.04
N ASP A 132 0.60 10.85 15.46
CA ASP A 132 -0.85 10.86 15.22
C ASP A 132 -1.19 10.81 13.73
N MET A 133 -0.56 11.66 12.91
CA MET A 133 -0.78 11.67 11.46
C MET A 133 -0.38 10.35 10.79
N LYS A 134 0.77 9.77 11.17
CA LYS A 134 1.24 8.49 10.63
C LYS A 134 0.28 7.35 11.00
N LEU A 135 -0.20 7.31 12.24
CA LEU A 135 -1.12 6.27 12.68
C LEU A 135 -2.50 6.40 12.00
N ARG A 136 -3.01 7.62 11.80
CA ARG A 136 -4.21 7.88 10.99
C ARG A 136 -4.04 7.37 9.56
N THR A 137 -2.91 7.72 8.94
CA THR A 137 -2.61 7.30 7.56
C THR A 137 -2.54 5.79 7.45
N LEU A 138 -1.94 5.10 8.43
CA LEU A 138 -1.89 3.64 8.49
C LEU A 138 -3.31 3.04 8.52
N PHE A 139 -4.21 3.54 9.36
CA PHE A 139 -5.57 3.01 9.45
C PHE A 139 -6.42 3.33 8.21
N TYR A 140 -6.28 4.51 7.60
CA TYR A 140 -6.92 4.80 6.32
C TYR A 140 -6.45 3.82 5.23
N LYS A 141 -5.14 3.62 5.12
CA LYS A 141 -4.58 2.69 4.15
C LYS A 141 -4.98 1.24 4.42
N PHE A 142 -5.02 0.84 5.69
CA PHE A 142 -5.50 -0.47 6.10
C PHE A 142 -6.95 -0.70 5.69
N SER A 143 -7.84 0.26 6.00
CA SER A 143 -9.25 0.21 5.60
C SER A 143 -9.42 0.10 4.08
N ASP A 144 -8.71 0.94 3.30
CA ASP A 144 -8.74 0.87 1.83
C ASP A 144 -8.37 -0.53 1.31
N ILE A 145 -7.32 -1.15 1.86
CA ILE A 145 -6.90 -2.49 1.46
C ILE A 145 -7.95 -3.53 1.89
N TYR A 146 -8.35 -3.49 3.16
CA TYR A 146 -9.30 -4.45 3.74
C TYR A 146 -10.63 -4.49 2.98
N HIS A 147 -11.24 -3.33 2.70
CA HIS A 147 -12.51 -3.27 1.97
C HIS A 147 -12.35 -3.57 0.48
N THR A 148 -11.24 -3.17 -0.12
CA THR A 148 -10.98 -3.48 -1.53
C THR A 148 -10.81 -4.99 -1.72
N GLU A 149 -10.11 -5.68 -0.81
CA GLU A 149 -9.90 -7.12 -0.89
C GLU A 149 -11.13 -7.93 -0.53
N SER A 150 -11.93 -7.49 0.43
CA SER A 150 -13.20 -8.16 0.79
C SER A 150 -14.25 -8.09 -0.32
N SER A 151 -14.18 -7.10 -1.21
CA SER A 151 -15.10 -6.93 -2.34
C SER A 151 -14.73 -7.72 -3.60
N PHE A 152 -13.50 -8.27 -3.69
CA PHE A 152 -13.02 -9.04 -4.84
C PHE A 152 -13.09 -10.54 -4.59
N SER A 153 -13.31 -11.32 -5.68
CA SER A 153 -13.20 -12.76 -5.61
C SER A 153 -11.76 -13.18 -5.24
N ASP A 154 -11.61 -14.28 -4.48
CA ASP A 154 -10.31 -14.85 -4.06
C ASP A 154 -9.30 -15.02 -5.22
N LYS A 155 -9.82 -15.18 -6.45
CA LYS A 155 -9.01 -15.33 -7.65
C LYS A 155 -8.32 -14.03 -8.07
N LEU A 156 -9.00 -12.88 -7.94
CA LEU A 156 -8.44 -11.56 -8.26
C LEU A 156 -7.45 -11.09 -7.18
N ASN A 157 -7.72 -11.42 -5.92
CA ASN A 157 -6.83 -11.09 -4.82
C ASN A 157 -5.43 -11.70 -4.98
N ARG A 158 -5.31 -12.93 -5.49
CA ARG A 158 -4.01 -13.56 -5.77
C ARG A 158 -3.14 -12.79 -6.76
N TYR A 159 -3.73 -12.05 -7.66
CA TYR A 159 -2.99 -11.26 -8.66
C TYR A 159 -2.68 -9.84 -8.22
N ARG A 160 -3.39 -9.30 -7.21
CA ARG A 160 -3.31 -7.89 -6.82
C ARG A 160 -1.90 -7.40 -6.55
N GLN A 161 -1.14 -8.11 -5.70
CA GLN A 161 0.24 -7.71 -5.37
C GLN A 161 1.12 -7.70 -6.61
N THR A 162 1.09 -8.78 -7.40
CA THR A 162 1.86 -8.90 -8.64
C THR A 162 1.52 -7.81 -9.65
N PHE A 163 0.24 -7.48 -9.79
CA PHE A 163 -0.21 -6.43 -10.70
C PHE A 163 0.10 -5.03 -10.18
N ASN A 164 0.08 -4.80 -8.86
CA ASN A 164 0.58 -3.57 -8.26
C ASN A 164 2.07 -3.38 -8.54
N ASP A 165 2.88 -4.43 -8.42
CA ASP A 165 4.31 -4.37 -8.73
C ASP A 165 4.54 -4.06 -10.23
N VAL A 166 3.75 -4.63 -11.13
CA VAL A 166 3.76 -4.28 -12.56
C VAL A 166 3.39 -2.82 -12.77
N ARG A 167 2.32 -2.33 -12.14
CA ARG A 167 1.89 -0.94 -12.25
C ARG A 167 2.94 0.03 -11.74
N ASN A 168 3.56 -0.27 -10.60
CA ASN A 168 4.66 0.51 -10.05
C ASN A 168 5.86 0.57 -11.00
N LYS A 169 6.22 -0.56 -11.65
CA LYS A 169 7.26 -0.57 -12.69
C LYS A 169 6.90 0.32 -13.88
N ILE A 170 5.65 0.31 -14.35
CA ILE A 170 5.19 1.18 -15.46
C ILE A 170 5.41 2.66 -15.14
N TYR A 171 5.22 3.07 -13.88
CA TYR A 171 5.41 4.46 -13.43
C TYR A 171 6.82 4.77 -12.95
N ASP A 172 7.72 3.79 -12.85
CA ASP A 172 9.14 4.02 -12.60
C ASP A 172 9.87 4.39 -13.90
N TYR A 173 10.06 5.67 -14.10
CA TYR A 173 10.67 6.24 -15.32
C TYR A 173 12.10 5.78 -15.60
N GLY A 174 12.79 5.22 -14.59
CA GLY A 174 14.17 4.75 -14.70
C GLY A 174 14.33 3.29 -15.04
N SER A 175 13.40 2.44 -14.60
CA SER A 175 13.51 0.97 -14.68
C SER A 175 12.60 0.33 -15.72
N PHE A 176 11.55 1.03 -16.18
CA PHE A 176 10.64 0.47 -17.17
C PHE A 176 11.28 0.43 -18.56
N ASP A 177 11.48 -0.78 -19.07
CA ASP A 177 11.91 -0.95 -20.46
C ASP A 177 10.78 -0.51 -21.41
N LYS A 178 11.01 0.62 -22.07
CA LYS A 178 10.05 1.28 -22.95
C LYS A 178 9.77 0.52 -24.24
N SER A 179 10.60 -0.47 -24.57
CA SER A 179 10.37 -1.41 -25.67
C SER A 179 9.45 -2.57 -25.27
N CYS A 180 9.23 -2.79 -23.98
CA CYS A 180 8.42 -3.88 -23.46
C CYS A 180 6.95 -3.75 -23.93
N SER A 181 6.45 -4.78 -24.57
CA SER A 181 5.06 -4.85 -24.99
C SER A 181 4.16 -5.42 -23.86
N VAL A 182 2.86 -5.18 -23.98
CA VAL A 182 1.88 -5.78 -23.05
C VAL A 182 1.95 -7.32 -23.07
N GLY A 183 2.33 -7.90 -24.22
CA GLY A 183 2.54 -9.34 -24.36
C GLY A 183 3.75 -9.84 -23.56
N ASP A 184 4.83 -9.07 -23.53
CA ASP A 184 6.04 -9.42 -22.77
C ASP A 184 5.73 -9.42 -21.27
N ILE A 185 5.05 -8.39 -20.77
CA ILE A 185 4.61 -8.30 -19.37
C ILE A 185 3.71 -9.48 -18.99
N ALA A 186 2.75 -9.82 -19.83
CA ALA A 186 1.85 -10.96 -19.60
C ALA A 186 2.63 -12.28 -19.56
N SER A 187 3.62 -12.45 -20.45
CA SER A 187 4.47 -13.65 -20.53
C SER A 187 5.35 -13.82 -19.30
N GLU A 188 5.93 -12.74 -18.75
CA GLU A 188 6.68 -12.77 -17.49
C GLU A 188 5.84 -13.31 -16.32
N LEU A 189 4.52 -13.06 -16.36
CA LEU A 189 3.58 -13.54 -15.35
C LEU A 189 2.96 -14.91 -15.67
N ASN A 190 3.39 -15.56 -16.74
CA ASN A 190 2.79 -16.79 -17.25
C ASN A 190 1.28 -16.68 -17.53
N LEU A 191 0.85 -15.52 -18.03
CA LEU A 191 -0.54 -15.23 -18.37
C LEU A 191 -0.70 -15.01 -19.88
N SER A 192 -1.87 -15.35 -20.42
CA SER A 192 -2.21 -14.87 -21.77
C SER A 192 -2.42 -13.35 -21.76
N THR A 193 -2.06 -12.67 -22.83
CA THR A 193 -2.22 -11.21 -22.97
C THR A 193 -3.66 -10.76 -22.70
N SER A 194 -4.65 -11.49 -23.22
CA SER A 194 -6.08 -11.15 -23.01
C SER A 194 -6.49 -11.27 -21.54
N TYR A 195 -6.03 -12.33 -20.86
CA TYR A 195 -6.33 -12.53 -19.44
C TYR A 195 -5.64 -11.49 -18.56
N PHE A 196 -4.38 -11.17 -18.86
CA PHE A 196 -3.65 -10.10 -18.18
C PHE A 196 -4.36 -8.74 -18.31
N GLN A 197 -4.74 -8.35 -19.54
CA GLN A 197 -5.47 -7.10 -19.79
C GLN A 197 -6.81 -7.03 -19.06
N HIS A 198 -7.54 -8.15 -19.01
CA HIS A 198 -8.81 -8.26 -18.30
C HIS A 198 -8.62 -8.04 -16.79
N ILE A 199 -7.71 -8.79 -16.15
CA ILE A 199 -7.40 -8.65 -14.72
C ILE A 199 -6.89 -7.25 -14.39
N TYR A 200 -6.01 -6.69 -15.23
CA TYR A 200 -5.49 -5.34 -15.01
C TYR A 200 -6.61 -4.29 -14.99
N LYS A 201 -7.53 -4.38 -15.94
CA LYS A 201 -8.67 -3.47 -16.01
C LYS A 201 -9.63 -3.65 -14.84
N GLU A 202 -9.86 -4.87 -14.39
CA GLU A 202 -10.69 -5.12 -13.20
C GLU A 202 -10.05 -4.56 -11.93
N LEU A 203 -8.73 -4.72 -11.76
CA LEU A 203 -8.01 -4.25 -10.57
C LEU A 203 -7.89 -2.71 -10.51
N PHE A 204 -7.69 -2.05 -11.66
CA PHE A 204 -7.31 -0.63 -11.69
C PHE A 204 -8.34 0.29 -12.37
N GLY A 205 -9.40 -0.26 -12.95
CA GLY A 205 -10.42 0.51 -13.68
C GLY A 205 -9.96 1.07 -15.03
N VAL A 206 -8.68 0.93 -15.37
CA VAL A 206 -8.06 1.42 -16.61
C VAL A 206 -7.30 0.29 -17.32
N SER A 207 -7.10 0.41 -18.63
CA SER A 207 -6.28 -0.56 -19.35
C SER A 207 -4.80 -0.34 -19.08
N VAL A 208 -4.01 -1.42 -19.10
CA VAL A 208 -2.54 -1.33 -18.98
C VAL A 208 -1.92 -0.38 -20.02
N MET A 209 -2.47 -0.35 -21.24
CA MET A 209 -2.01 0.57 -22.29
C MET A 209 -2.26 2.04 -21.95
N GLN A 210 -3.39 2.35 -21.29
CA GLN A 210 -3.67 3.70 -20.80
C GLN A 210 -2.65 4.15 -19.75
N ASP A 211 -2.30 3.27 -18.81
CA ASP A 211 -1.27 3.58 -17.80
C ASP A 211 0.12 3.73 -18.43
N ILE A 212 0.50 2.88 -19.40
CA ILE A 212 1.76 3.02 -20.15
C ILE A 212 1.81 4.36 -20.89
N ILE A 213 0.75 4.74 -21.60
CA ILE A 213 0.69 6.02 -22.31
C ILE A 213 0.81 7.17 -21.31
N LYS A 214 0.04 7.11 -20.22
CA LYS A 214 0.06 8.15 -19.19
C LYS A 214 1.46 8.31 -18.60
N SER A 215 2.11 7.24 -18.19
CA SER A 215 3.48 7.25 -17.65
C SER A 215 4.48 7.86 -18.64
N ARG A 216 4.43 7.47 -19.92
CA ARG A 216 5.30 8.05 -20.97
C ARG A 216 5.10 9.54 -21.16
N ILE A 217 3.86 10.00 -21.11
CA ILE A 217 3.52 11.44 -21.27
C ILE A 217 3.93 12.22 -20.02
N ASP A 218 3.70 11.69 -18.81
CA ASP A 218 4.12 12.33 -17.56
C ASP A 218 5.66 12.52 -17.54
N TYR A 219 6.41 11.49 -17.97
CA TYR A 219 7.87 11.59 -18.12
C TYR A 219 8.28 12.61 -19.21
N ALA A 220 7.56 12.65 -20.32
CA ALA A 220 7.80 13.65 -21.36
C ALA A 220 7.55 15.08 -20.85
N CYS A 221 6.53 15.30 -20.03
CA CYS A 221 6.26 16.58 -19.38
C CYS A 221 7.45 16.98 -18.48
N TYR A 222 7.96 16.07 -17.68
CA TYR A 222 9.14 16.29 -16.85
C TYR A 222 10.37 16.68 -17.70
N LEU A 223 10.65 15.93 -18.78
CA LEU A 223 11.79 16.23 -19.67
C LEU A 223 11.65 17.58 -20.39
N LEU A 224 10.42 17.93 -20.83
CA LEU A 224 10.14 19.19 -21.51
C LEU A 224 10.37 20.41 -20.61
N GLN A 225 10.16 20.26 -19.31
CA GLN A 225 10.38 21.32 -18.32
C GLN A 225 11.83 21.45 -17.87
N ASN A 226 12.58 20.34 -17.81
CA ASN A 226 13.89 20.28 -17.15
C ASN A 226 15.04 20.01 -18.12
N ASN A 227 14.77 19.88 -19.42
CA ASN A 227 15.79 19.49 -20.40
C ASN A 227 15.62 20.24 -21.73
N TYR A 228 16.74 20.59 -22.36
CA TYR A 228 16.80 21.26 -23.67
C TYR A 228 16.87 20.29 -24.86
N ASP A 229 16.74 18.99 -24.65
CA ASP A 229 16.74 17.97 -25.71
C ASP A 229 15.69 18.32 -26.80
N SER A 230 15.96 17.89 -28.03
CA SER A 230 14.99 18.06 -29.11
C SER A 230 13.69 17.29 -28.82
N ILE A 231 12.57 17.74 -29.40
CA ILE A 231 11.29 17.04 -29.26
C ILE A 231 11.40 15.59 -29.79
N THR A 232 12.26 15.38 -30.78
CA THR A 232 12.53 14.05 -31.35
C THR A 232 13.26 13.15 -30.35
N ASP A 233 14.30 13.66 -29.69
CA ASP A 233 15.03 12.89 -28.67
C ASP A 233 14.14 12.56 -27.47
N ILE A 234 13.33 13.51 -27.02
CA ILE A 234 12.37 13.26 -25.94
C ILE A 234 11.35 12.18 -26.35
N ALA A 235 10.84 12.21 -27.59
CA ALA A 235 9.95 11.17 -28.08
C ALA A 235 10.59 9.77 -27.97
N PHE A 236 11.83 9.61 -28.43
CA PHE A 236 12.56 8.33 -28.32
C PHE A 236 12.80 7.92 -26.86
N ARG A 237 13.24 8.85 -26.01
CA ARG A 237 13.45 8.60 -24.56
C ARG A 237 12.17 8.19 -23.85
N CYS A 238 11.00 8.63 -24.33
CA CYS A 238 9.69 8.23 -23.80
C CYS A 238 9.14 6.95 -24.44
N GLY A 239 9.93 6.26 -25.29
CA GLY A 239 9.57 4.97 -25.90
C GLY A 239 8.61 5.09 -27.09
N TYR A 240 8.67 6.18 -27.84
CA TYR A 240 7.98 6.34 -29.13
C TYR A 240 8.94 6.13 -30.28
N GLU A 241 8.55 5.38 -31.28
CA GLU A 241 9.37 5.10 -32.45
C GLU A 241 9.48 6.30 -33.41
N ASN A 242 8.51 7.22 -33.35
CA ASN A 242 8.52 8.43 -34.17
C ASN A 242 7.87 9.62 -33.46
N LYS A 243 8.34 10.81 -33.83
CA LYS A 243 7.91 12.11 -33.28
C LYS A 243 6.45 12.42 -33.57
N GLU A 244 5.92 11.99 -34.72
CA GLU A 244 4.56 12.28 -35.14
C GLU A 244 3.55 11.55 -34.25
N HIS A 245 3.78 10.28 -33.98
CA HIS A 245 2.99 9.50 -33.04
C HIS A 245 3.05 10.08 -31.62
N PHE A 246 4.24 10.39 -31.14
CA PHE A 246 4.46 11.08 -29.85
C PHE A 246 3.66 12.39 -29.77
N THR A 247 3.82 13.28 -30.76
CA THR A 247 3.18 14.59 -30.76
C THR A 247 1.65 14.48 -30.71
N ARG A 248 1.08 13.53 -31.45
CA ARG A 248 -0.37 13.27 -31.46
C ARG A 248 -0.85 12.75 -30.10
N GLN A 249 -0.14 11.75 -29.53
CA GLN A 249 -0.45 11.19 -28.22
C GLN A 249 -0.32 12.24 -27.11
N PHE A 250 0.77 12.99 -27.12
CA PHE A 250 1.03 14.06 -26.15
C PHE A 250 -0.08 15.11 -26.16
N LYS A 251 -0.48 15.55 -27.36
CA LYS A 251 -1.59 16.53 -27.51
C LYS A 251 -2.92 15.96 -27.05
N LEU A 252 -3.17 14.67 -27.29
CA LEU A 252 -4.42 14.01 -26.85
C LEU A 252 -4.51 13.98 -25.31
N VAL A 253 -3.41 13.74 -24.62
CA VAL A 253 -3.37 13.61 -23.15
C VAL A 253 -3.30 14.97 -22.45
N THR A 254 -2.45 15.89 -22.96
CA THR A 254 -2.16 17.18 -22.28
C THR A 254 -2.98 18.38 -22.82
N GLY A 255 -3.60 18.24 -23.98
CA GLY A 255 -4.26 19.33 -24.69
C GLY A 255 -3.31 20.22 -25.52
N TYR A 256 -1.99 20.10 -25.35
CA TYR A 256 -0.98 20.93 -26.01
C TYR A 256 -0.01 20.12 -26.85
N THR A 257 0.58 20.73 -27.89
CA THR A 257 1.73 20.11 -28.55
C THR A 257 2.96 20.15 -27.62
N PRO A 258 3.93 19.21 -27.73
CA PRO A 258 5.15 19.22 -26.91
C PRO A 258 5.90 20.55 -26.97
N LYS A 259 6.00 21.16 -28.15
CA LYS A 259 6.62 22.48 -28.33
C LYS A 259 5.90 23.56 -27.53
N LYS A 260 4.56 23.62 -27.65
CA LYS A 260 3.76 24.62 -26.93
C LYS A 260 3.80 24.39 -25.42
N TYR A 261 3.79 23.12 -24.98
CA TYR A 261 3.92 22.77 -23.57
C TYR A 261 5.24 23.29 -22.98
N ARG A 262 6.39 23.08 -23.66
CA ARG A 262 7.69 23.61 -23.27
C ARG A 262 7.70 25.13 -23.15
N GLU A 263 7.09 25.84 -24.12
CA GLU A 263 7.01 27.32 -24.10
C GLU A 263 6.25 27.85 -22.89
N ILE A 264 5.12 27.19 -22.52
CA ILE A 264 4.28 27.64 -21.40
C ILE A 264 4.93 27.29 -20.06
N SER A 265 5.54 26.10 -19.95
CA SER A 265 6.16 25.63 -18.71
C SER A 265 7.52 26.27 -18.43
N GLY A 266 8.28 26.67 -19.49
CA GLY A 266 9.56 27.35 -19.36
C GLY A 266 9.49 28.85 -19.02
N ASN A 267 8.29 29.45 -19.02
CA ASN A 267 8.08 30.85 -18.67
C ASN A 267 7.71 31.06 -17.18
N VAL A 268 7.92 30.06 -16.33
CA VAL A 268 7.59 30.13 -14.89
C VAL A 268 8.88 30.20 -14.04
N MET A 269 9.97 30.82 -14.59
CA MET A 269 11.11 31.26 -13.78
C MET A 269 11.22 32.78 -13.76
#